data_d1a932d328b659446f212ed67dd527c8
#
_entry.id   d1a932d328b659446f212ed67dd527c8
#
_cell.length_a   1.000
_cell.length_b   1.000
_cell.length_c   1.000
_cell.angle_alpha   90.00
_cell.angle_beta   90.00
_cell.angle_gamma   90.00
#
_symmetry.space_group_name_H-M   'P 1'
#
loop_
_entity.id
_entity.type
_entity.pdbx_description
1 polymer ?
#
loop_
_entity_poly.entity_id
_entity_poly.type
_entity_poly.pdbx_seq_one_letter_code
_entity_poly.pdbx_strand_id
1 'polypeptide(L)'
;MKNKERIDVLLVERGLIETREKAKRAVMAGLVYTNEERLDKPGEKVKTDIPLTVKGNLIPYVSRGGLKLEKALKVFDVSVVDKILLDIGASTGGFTDCALQNGAKMSYALDVGYNQLAWKLRQDDRVVVMERTNFRYVTPADLIAGMPNFATIDVSFISLTLILPVLKTLLVPQSDIVALVKPQFEAGREQVGKKGIVRDEKVHLQVVTKIINFSIEQGYQVKNLSFSPITGGDGNIEFLLHLSWWGEENKENNLLPVDPSEVVKLAHQEFHTKQTGEG
;
A
#
# COMPACT_ATOMS: atom_id res chain seq x y z
N MET A 1 6.53 -44.87 -16.22
CA MET A 1 6.22 -44.08 -15.01
C MET A 1 5.90 -42.68 -15.48
N LYS A 2 4.71 -42.11 -15.17
CA LYS A 2 4.43 -40.71 -15.53
C LYS A 2 5.33 -39.85 -14.68
N ASN A 3 6.22 -39.05 -15.32
CA ASN A 3 7.14 -38.16 -14.61
C ASN A 3 6.34 -37.14 -13.79
N LYS A 4 6.75 -36.94 -12.55
CA LYS A 4 6.23 -35.86 -11.68
C LYS A 4 7.27 -34.75 -11.61
N GLU A 5 6.82 -33.52 -11.77
CA GLU A 5 7.66 -32.33 -11.64
C GLU A 5 7.01 -31.29 -10.74
N ARG A 6 7.79 -30.38 -10.20
CA ARG A 6 7.33 -29.30 -9.32
C ARG A 6 6.48 -28.30 -10.09
N ILE A 7 5.44 -27.80 -9.44
CA ILE A 7 4.53 -26.79 -10.04
C ILE A 7 5.31 -25.55 -10.49
N ASP A 8 6.19 -25.03 -9.66
CA ASP A 8 6.99 -23.83 -9.98
C ASP A 8 7.92 -24.03 -11.18
N VAL A 9 8.38 -25.24 -11.41
CA VAL A 9 9.20 -25.60 -12.59
C VAL A 9 8.31 -25.71 -13.84
N LEU A 10 7.20 -26.47 -13.76
CA LEU A 10 6.29 -26.67 -14.89
C LEU A 10 5.70 -25.37 -15.42
N LEU A 11 5.40 -24.40 -14.55
CA LEU A 11 4.89 -23.09 -14.97
C LEU A 11 5.89 -22.34 -15.86
N VAL A 12 7.19 -22.44 -15.56
CA VAL A 12 8.24 -21.80 -16.37
C VAL A 12 8.49 -22.60 -17.66
N GLU A 13 8.63 -23.92 -17.58
CA GLU A 13 8.88 -24.79 -18.74
C GLU A 13 7.77 -24.69 -19.80
N ARG A 14 6.54 -24.45 -19.37
CA ARG A 14 5.40 -24.25 -20.28
C ARG A 14 5.19 -22.81 -20.74
N GLY A 15 6.08 -21.89 -20.36
CA GLY A 15 5.99 -20.47 -20.73
C GLY A 15 4.80 -19.74 -20.12
N LEU A 16 4.14 -20.31 -19.09
CA LEU A 16 3.02 -19.67 -18.39
C LEU A 16 3.48 -18.53 -17.47
N ILE A 17 4.71 -18.61 -17.00
CA ILE A 17 5.36 -17.59 -16.15
C ILE A 17 6.84 -17.51 -16.53
N GLU A 18 7.40 -16.32 -16.59
CA GLU A 18 8.75 -16.07 -17.10
C GLU A 18 9.87 -16.63 -16.22
N THR A 19 9.73 -16.59 -14.89
CA THR A 19 10.76 -17.00 -13.95
C THR A 19 10.23 -17.85 -12.82
N ARG A 20 11.09 -18.71 -12.27
CA ARG A 20 10.73 -19.60 -11.16
C ARG A 20 10.32 -18.84 -9.89
N GLU A 21 10.93 -17.69 -9.62
CA GLU A 21 10.53 -16.83 -8.49
C GLU A 21 9.12 -16.24 -8.69
N LYS A 22 8.81 -15.76 -9.90
CA LYS A 22 7.45 -15.34 -10.25
C LYS A 22 6.46 -16.51 -10.15
N ALA A 23 6.84 -17.71 -10.58
CA ALA A 23 6.00 -18.91 -10.48
C ALA A 23 5.69 -19.27 -9.02
N LYS A 24 6.67 -19.28 -8.13
CA LYS A 24 6.45 -19.49 -6.69
C LYS A 24 5.46 -18.45 -6.13
N ARG A 25 5.65 -17.17 -6.45
CA ARG A 25 4.76 -16.10 -6.01
C ARG A 25 3.34 -16.29 -6.53
N ALA A 26 3.16 -16.69 -7.79
CA ALA A 26 1.85 -16.95 -8.37
C ALA A 26 1.11 -18.09 -7.66
N VAL A 27 1.81 -19.19 -7.37
CA VAL A 27 1.24 -20.33 -6.62
C VAL A 27 0.87 -19.89 -5.20
N MET A 28 1.76 -19.21 -4.49
CA MET A 28 1.51 -18.72 -3.13
C MET A 28 0.40 -17.67 -3.08
N ALA A 29 0.22 -16.90 -4.14
CA ALA A 29 -0.88 -15.94 -4.28
C ALA A 29 -2.23 -16.61 -4.65
N GLY A 30 -2.24 -17.94 -4.86
CA GLY A 30 -3.45 -18.67 -5.23
C GLY A 30 -3.93 -18.40 -6.65
N LEU A 31 -3.04 -18.01 -7.56
CA LEU A 31 -3.35 -17.70 -8.96
C LEU A 31 -3.25 -18.91 -9.88
N VAL A 32 -2.72 -20.05 -9.40
CA VAL A 32 -2.47 -21.25 -10.20
C VAL A 32 -3.51 -22.30 -9.92
N TYR A 33 -4.09 -22.83 -10.98
CA TYR A 33 -5.18 -23.83 -10.94
C TYR A 33 -4.90 -25.03 -11.84
N THR A 34 -5.46 -26.17 -11.46
CA THR A 34 -5.63 -27.34 -12.32
C THR A 34 -7.10 -27.74 -12.30
N ASN A 35 -7.80 -27.68 -13.44
CA ASN A 35 -9.25 -28.04 -13.54
C ASN A 35 -10.11 -27.42 -12.42
N GLU A 36 -10.05 -26.13 -12.17
CA GLU A 36 -10.76 -25.40 -11.08
C GLU A 36 -10.21 -25.66 -9.67
N GLU A 37 -9.34 -26.63 -9.45
CA GLU A 37 -8.67 -26.85 -8.17
C GLU A 37 -7.45 -25.93 -8.04
N ARG A 38 -7.40 -25.19 -6.92
CA ARG A 38 -6.30 -24.27 -6.64
C ARG A 38 -5.05 -25.00 -6.13
N LEU A 39 -3.90 -24.64 -6.65
CA LEU A 39 -2.61 -25.17 -6.25
C LEU A 39 -1.88 -24.12 -5.38
N ASP A 40 -1.63 -24.46 -4.11
CA ASP A 40 -1.10 -23.53 -3.11
C ASP A 40 0.36 -23.75 -2.73
N LYS A 41 0.95 -24.89 -3.16
CA LYS A 41 2.31 -25.27 -2.76
C LYS A 41 3.26 -25.29 -3.96
N PRO A 42 4.13 -24.29 -4.14
CA PRO A 42 5.02 -24.19 -5.30
C PRO A 42 5.91 -25.43 -5.52
N GLY A 43 6.34 -26.05 -4.41
CA GLY A 43 7.20 -27.24 -4.42
C GLY A 43 6.48 -28.56 -4.60
N GLU A 44 5.17 -28.58 -4.66
CA GLU A 44 4.39 -29.81 -4.86
C GLU A 44 4.70 -30.43 -6.21
N LYS A 45 4.88 -31.76 -6.22
CA LYS A 45 5.15 -32.53 -7.43
C LYS A 45 3.85 -33.09 -8.00
N VAL A 46 3.51 -32.65 -9.18
CA VAL A 46 2.33 -33.06 -9.94
C VAL A 46 2.75 -33.79 -11.21
N LYS A 47 1.82 -34.47 -11.86
CA LYS A 47 2.09 -35.11 -13.15
C LYS A 47 2.46 -34.06 -14.19
N THR A 48 3.47 -34.33 -15.02
CA THR A 48 3.93 -33.39 -16.04
C THR A 48 2.91 -33.09 -17.14
N ASP A 49 1.81 -33.82 -17.21
CA ASP A 49 0.75 -33.65 -18.20
C ASP A 49 -0.54 -32.99 -17.66
N ILE A 50 -0.57 -32.56 -16.37
CA ILE A 50 -1.77 -31.90 -15.85
C ILE A 50 -2.01 -30.54 -16.52
N PRO A 51 -3.26 -30.15 -16.73
CA PRO A 51 -3.56 -28.79 -17.16
C PRO A 51 -3.18 -27.78 -16.06
N LEU A 52 -2.47 -26.74 -16.42
CA LEU A 52 -2.14 -25.62 -15.54
C LEU A 52 -2.69 -24.34 -16.13
N THR A 53 -3.41 -23.58 -15.33
CA THR A 53 -3.95 -22.26 -15.70
C THR A 53 -3.52 -21.25 -14.65
N VAL A 54 -3.08 -20.07 -15.10
CA VAL A 54 -2.82 -18.93 -14.23
C VAL A 54 -3.98 -17.95 -14.37
N LYS A 55 -4.76 -17.77 -13.29
CA LYS A 55 -5.92 -16.87 -13.26
C LYS A 55 -5.52 -15.56 -12.59
N GLY A 56 -5.60 -14.44 -13.29
CA GLY A 56 -5.24 -13.10 -12.80
C GLY A 56 -3.80 -12.69 -13.10
N ASN A 57 -3.48 -11.46 -12.75
CA ASN A 57 -2.16 -10.88 -12.99
C ASN A 57 -1.25 -11.05 -11.77
N LEU A 58 0.01 -11.37 -12.04
CA LEU A 58 1.05 -11.32 -11.02
C LEU A 58 1.21 -9.89 -10.52
N ILE A 59 1.11 -9.74 -9.20
CA ILE A 59 1.42 -8.45 -8.56
C ILE A 59 2.91 -8.18 -8.74
N PRO A 60 3.32 -7.06 -9.36
CA PRO A 60 4.72 -6.77 -9.64
C PRO A 60 5.54 -6.51 -8.36
N TYR A 61 4.88 -6.27 -7.25
CA TYR A 61 5.46 -5.90 -5.95
C TYR A 61 5.50 -7.08 -4.97
N VAL A 62 6.27 -6.94 -3.87
CA VAL A 62 6.37 -7.94 -2.80
C VAL A 62 5.06 -8.18 -2.06
N SER A 63 4.13 -7.23 -2.11
CA SER A 63 2.78 -7.36 -1.55
C SER A 63 1.76 -6.53 -2.32
N ARG A 64 0.46 -6.81 -2.09
CA ARG A 64 -0.67 -6.04 -2.67
C ARG A 64 -0.63 -4.54 -2.34
N GLY A 65 0.06 -4.17 -1.23
CA GLY A 65 0.25 -2.78 -0.85
C GLY A 65 0.84 -1.92 -1.97
N GLY A 66 1.79 -2.47 -2.76
CA GLY A 66 2.39 -1.75 -3.87
C GLY A 66 1.40 -1.23 -4.92
N LEU A 67 0.29 -1.94 -5.14
CA LEU A 67 -0.78 -1.48 -6.05
C LEU A 67 -1.46 -0.19 -5.58
N LYS A 68 -1.49 0.04 -4.26
CA LYS A 68 -2.07 1.26 -3.68
C LYS A 68 -1.20 2.47 -4.02
N LEU A 69 0.12 2.35 -3.80
CA LEU A 69 1.05 3.42 -4.15
C LEU A 69 1.11 3.63 -5.67
N GLU A 70 1.16 2.56 -6.47
CA GLU A 70 1.13 2.65 -7.94
C GLU A 70 -0.08 3.47 -8.43
N LYS A 71 -1.29 3.19 -7.91
CA LYS A 71 -2.48 4.00 -8.22
C LYS A 71 -2.29 5.45 -7.79
N ALA A 72 -1.79 5.69 -6.57
CA ALA A 72 -1.59 7.05 -6.07
C ALA A 72 -0.63 7.85 -6.95
N LEU A 73 0.53 7.29 -7.32
CA LEU A 73 1.49 7.95 -8.20
C LEU A 73 0.85 8.33 -9.54
N LYS A 74 0.04 7.43 -10.10
CA LYS A 74 -0.63 7.65 -11.39
C LYS A 74 -1.75 8.70 -11.31
N VAL A 75 -2.66 8.59 -10.32
CA VAL A 75 -3.87 9.43 -10.28
C VAL A 75 -3.61 10.81 -9.70
N PHE A 76 -2.55 10.96 -8.90
CA PHE A 76 -2.16 12.25 -8.32
C PHE A 76 -1.08 12.97 -9.14
N ASP A 77 -0.58 12.31 -10.18
CA ASP A 77 0.52 12.81 -11.02
C ASP A 77 1.74 13.24 -10.16
N VAL A 78 2.13 12.39 -9.22
CA VAL A 78 3.23 12.63 -8.29
C VAL A 78 4.36 11.64 -8.53
N SER A 79 5.60 12.13 -8.48
CA SER A 79 6.80 11.34 -8.80
C SER A 79 7.65 11.05 -7.58
N VAL A 80 8.14 9.81 -7.49
CA VAL A 80 9.13 9.36 -6.49
C VAL A 80 10.56 9.30 -7.06
N VAL A 81 10.76 9.68 -8.33
CA VAL A 81 12.08 9.65 -8.97
C VAL A 81 13.07 10.52 -8.19
N ASP A 82 14.24 9.93 -7.88
CA ASP A 82 15.32 10.55 -7.09
C ASP A 82 14.93 11.00 -5.68
N LYS A 83 13.74 10.60 -5.18
CA LYS A 83 13.28 10.94 -3.83
C LYS A 83 13.87 10.01 -2.76
N ILE A 84 14.08 10.56 -1.58
CA ILE A 84 14.30 9.81 -0.34
C ILE A 84 12.93 9.56 0.29
N LEU A 85 12.50 8.31 0.32
CA LEU A 85 11.19 7.89 0.83
C LEU A 85 11.28 7.59 2.32
N LEU A 86 10.24 8.00 3.07
CA LEU A 86 9.95 7.50 4.42
C LEU A 86 8.66 6.68 4.35
N ASP A 87 8.78 5.35 4.37
CA ASP A 87 7.65 4.40 4.31
C ASP A 87 7.23 4.00 5.73
N ILE A 88 6.12 4.59 6.20
CA ILE A 88 5.61 4.45 7.57
C ILE A 88 4.55 3.36 7.60
N GLY A 89 4.85 2.24 8.26
CA GLY A 89 4.06 1.01 8.22
C GLY A 89 4.46 0.14 7.03
N ALA A 90 5.76 -0.02 6.79
CA ALA A 90 6.30 -0.71 5.62
C ALA A 90 5.85 -2.18 5.51
N SER A 91 5.63 -2.88 6.64
CA SER A 91 5.20 -4.28 6.68
C SER A 91 6.08 -5.16 5.76
N THR A 92 5.48 -5.84 4.77
CA THR A 92 6.23 -6.65 3.78
C THR A 92 7.05 -5.79 2.81
N GLY A 93 6.82 -4.48 2.75
CA GLY A 93 7.56 -3.54 1.88
C GLY A 93 6.89 -3.27 0.53
N GLY A 94 5.57 -3.39 0.44
CA GLY A 94 4.87 -3.16 -0.83
C GLY A 94 5.05 -1.75 -1.37
N PHE A 95 4.96 -0.73 -0.52
CA PHE A 95 5.16 0.67 -0.91
C PHE A 95 6.63 0.95 -1.22
N THR A 96 7.54 0.51 -0.38
CA THR A 96 8.99 0.58 -0.62
C THR A 96 9.37 -0.04 -1.97
N ASP A 97 8.90 -1.27 -2.26
CA ASP A 97 9.18 -1.96 -3.53
C ASP A 97 8.62 -1.20 -4.74
N CYS A 98 7.38 -0.69 -4.63
CA CYS A 98 6.77 0.13 -5.67
C CYS A 98 7.59 1.40 -5.92
N ALA A 99 7.95 2.13 -4.86
CA ALA A 99 8.73 3.37 -5.00
C ALA A 99 10.11 3.12 -5.64
N LEU A 100 10.84 2.10 -5.21
CA LEU A 100 12.15 1.75 -5.77
C LEU A 100 12.07 1.33 -7.25
N GLN A 101 11.02 0.61 -7.65
CA GLN A 101 10.77 0.26 -9.05
C GLN A 101 10.40 1.48 -9.90
N ASN A 102 9.84 2.53 -9.29
CA ASN A 102 9.51 3.80 -9.94
C ASN A 102 10.61 4.87 -9.79
N GLY A 103 11.83 4.49 -9.42
CA GLY A 103 13.01 5.35 -9.46
C GLY A 103 13.30 6.11 -8.18
N ALA A 104 12.72 5.74 -7.04
CA ALA A 104 13.12 6.32 -5.75
C ALA A 104 14.61 6.06 -5.49
N LYS A 105 15.30 7.08 -4.98
CA LYS A 105 16.73 7.01 -4.67
C LYS A 105 17.00 6.02 -3.55
N MET A 106 16.18 6.08 -2.50
CA MET A 106 16.24 5.18 -1.36
C MET A 106 14.94 5.22 -0.55
N SER A 107 14.76 4.27 0.37
CA SER A 107 13.62 4.19 1.28
C SER A 107 14.04 3.83 2.70
N TYR A 108 13.55 4.57 3.68
CA TYR A 108 13.46 4.13 5.06
C TYR A 108 12.20 3.28 5.20
N ALA A 109 12.36 1.98 5.42
CA ALA A 109 11.24 1.04 5.63
C ALA A 109 10.99 0.90 7.14
N LEU A 110 10.04 1.69 7.66
CA LEU A 110 9.76 1.79 9.09
C LEU A 110 8.51 0.99 9.46
N ASP A 111 8.64 0.12 10.48
CA ASP A 111 7.53 -0.64 11.04
C ASP A 111 7.72 -0.93 12.53
N VAL A 112 6.61 -1.03 13.29
CA VAL A 112 6.63 -1.48 14.68
C VAL A 112 6.86 -2.98 14.79
N GLY A 113 6.54 -3.72 13.74
CA GLY A 113 6.74 -5.16 13.62
C GLY A 113 8.21 -5.55 13.47
N TYR A 114 8.43 -6.86 13.43
CA TYR A 114 9.77 -7.41 13.28
C TYR A 114 9.79 -8.54 12.25
N ASN A 115 10.83 -8.57 11.42
CA ASN A 115 11.08 -9.60 10.42
C ASN A 115 9.93 -9.76 9.38
N GLN A 116 9.23 -8.65 9.10
CA GLN A 116 8.13 -8.64 8.13
C GLN A 116 8.59 -8.24 6.72
N LEU A 117 9.59 -7.36 6.63
CA LEU A 117 10.09 -6.85 5.36
C LEU A 117 10.62 -7.99 4.48
N ALA A 118 10.23 -8.01 3.21
CA ALA A 118 10.65 -9.04 2.26
C ALA A 118 12.17 -9.09 2.12
N TRP A 119 12.72 -10.31 2.04
CA TRP A 119 14.17 -10.56 2.04
C TRP A 119 14.89 -9.77 0.94
N LYS A 120 14.34 -9.69 -0.27
CA LYS A 120 14.94 -8.92 -1.37
C LYS A 120 15.13 -7.44 -1.03
N LEU A 121 14.22 -6.85 -0.25
CA LEU A 121 14.29 -5.45 0.16
C LEU A 121 15.30 -5.25 1.30
N ARG A 122 15.45 -6.25 2.18
CA ARG A 122 16.49 -6.22 3.23
C ARG A 122 17.91 -6.25 2.67
N GLN A 123 18.08 -6.80 1.47
CA GLN A 123 19.37 -6.90 0.79
C GLN A 123 19.60 -5.79 -0.24
N ASP A 124 18.64 -4.88 -0.44
CA ASP A 124 18.79 -3.75 -1.35
C ASP A 124 19.48 -2.59 -0.61
N ASP A 125 20.64 -2.18 -1.09
CA ASP A 125 21.45 -1.12 -0.49
C ASP A 125 20.73 0.25 -0.43
N ARG A 126 19.64 0.38 -1.17
CA ARG A 126 18.77 1.56 -1.15
C ARG A 126 17.73 1.53 -0.03
N VAL A 127 17.67 0.46 0.79
CA VAL A 127 16.67 0.31 1.85
C VAL A 127 17.32 0.37 3.22
N VAL A 128 16.93 1.35 4.01
CA VAL A 128 17.26 1.40 5.43
C VAL A 128 16.12 0.77 6.22
N VAL A 129 16.39 -0.38 6.84
CA VAL A 129 15.39 -1.14 7.60
C VAL A 129 15.27 -0.57 9.01
N MET A 130 14.07 -0.07 9.36
CA MET A 130 13.74 0.49 10.68
C MET A 130 12.59 -0.29 11.32
N GLU A 131 12.80 -1.57 11.58
CA GLU A 131 11.84 -2.42 12.31
C GLU A 131 11.89 -2.22 13.83
N ARG A 132 10.86 -2.68 14.56
CA ARG A 132 10.65 -2.44 16.00
C ARG A 132 10.67 -0.97 16.36
N THR A 133 10.32 -0.10 15.42
CA THR A 133 10.40 1.35 15.58
C THR A 133 9.01 1.94 15.64
N ASN A 134 8.69 2.58 16.77
CA ASN A 134 7.44 3.33 16.88
C ASN A 134 7.64 4.72 16.30
N PHE A 135 6.98 4.99 15.19
CA PHE A 135 7.09 6.24 14.44
C PHE A 135 6.92 7.49 15.29
N ARG A 136 6.06 7.46 16.31
CA ARG A 136 5.80 8.60 17.18
C ARG A 136 7.03 9.13 17.94
N TYR A 137 8.09 8.34 18.02
CA TYR A 137 9.33 8.69 18.73
C TYR A 137 10.53 8.86 17.79
N VAL A 138 10.32 8.78 16.48
CA VAL A 138 11.38 9.01 15.50
C VAL A 138 11.76 10.47 15.46
N THR A 139 13.05 10.73 15.39
CA THR A 139 13.65 12.06 15.32
C THR A 139 14.50 12.22 14.07
N PRO A 140 14.85 13.43 13.65
CA PRO A 140 15.77 13.65 12.53
C PRO A 140 17.12 12.94 12.68
N ALA A 141 17.59 12.71 13.91
CA ALA A 141 18.86 12.00 14.18
C ALA A 141 18.82 10.53 13.79
N ASP A 142 17.63 9.92 13.71
CA ASP A 142 17.45 8.51 13.30
C ASP A 142 17.53 8.35 11.77
N LEU A 143 17.43 9.44 11.01
CA LEU A 143 17.41 9.45 9.54
C LEU A 143 18.82 9.68 8.96
N ILE A 144 19.71 8.70 9.21
CA ILE A 144 21.15 8.81 8.96
C ILE A 144 21.57 8.91 7.49
N ALA A 145 20.68 8.50 6.57
CA ALA A 145 20.95 8.51 5.12
C ALA A 145 20.36 9.74 4.40
N GLY A 146 19.93 10.74 5.14
CA GLY A 146 19.39 12.00 4.65
C GLY A 146 17.91 12.20 4.97
N MET A 147 17.49 13.47 4.98
CA MET A 147 16.11 13.83 5.28
C MET A 147 15.17 13.47 4.11
N PRO A 148 14.03 12.83 4.40
CA PRO A 148 13.05 12.48 3.38
C PRO A 148 12.41 13.70 2.71
N ASN A 149 12.13 13.55 1.41
CA ASN A 149 11.36 14.50 0.62
C ASN A 149 10.13 13.84 -0.05
N PHE A 150 9.82 12.61 0.37
CA PHE A 150 8.59 11.89 0.06
C PHE A 150 8.23 10.99 1.24
N ALA A 151 6.95 10.88 1.59
CA ALA A 151 6.50 9.95 2.61
C ALA A 151 5.31 9.12 2.14
N THR A 152 5.25 7.87 2.59
CA THR A 152 4.08 7.00 2.47
C THR A 152 3.61 6.56 3.84
N ILE A 153 2.28 6.44 4.04
CA ILE A 153 1.69 6.05 5.32
C ILE A 153 0.65 4.96 5.07
N ASP A 154 0.95 3.73 5.51
CA ASP A 154 0.02 2.58 5.50
C ASP A 154 0.01 1.90 6.88
N VAL A 155 -0.40 2.64 7.91
CA VAL A 155 -0.42 2.17 9.31
C VAL A 155 -1.71 1.46 9.67
N SER A 156 -1.66 0.58 10.68
CA SER A 156 -2.82 -0.13 11.23
C SER A 156 -2.92 0.09 12.74
N PHE A 157 -4.16 0.12 13.25
CA PHE A 157 -4.48 0.27 14.67
C PHE A 157 -4.04 1.59 15.31
N ILE A 158 -3.79 2.61 14.50
CA ILE A 158 -3.42 3.96 14.92
C ILE A 158 -4.03 4.98 13.96
N SER A 159 -4.43 6.14 14.49
CA SER A 159 -4.97 7.25 13.69
C SER A 159 -3.85 8.07 13.05
N LEU A 160 -4.10 8.57 11.84
CA LEU A 160 -3.23 9.55 11.15
C LEU A 160 -3.04 10.83 11.97
N THR A 161 -3.97 11.16 12.87
CA THR A 161 -3.85 12.31 13.76
C THR A 161 -2.67 12.21 14.74
N LEU A 162 -2.15 11.00 14.99
CA LEU A 162 -0.94 10.77 15.80
C LEU A 162 0.34 10.68 14.96
N ILE A 163 0.23 10.54 13.66
CA ILE A 163 1.35 10.39 12.73
C ILE A 163 1.74 11.74 12.11
N LEU A 164 0.77 12.48 11.58
CA LEU A 164 1.00 13.73 10.84
C LEU A 164 1.77 14.81 11.65
N PRO A 165 1.52 15.03 12.96
CA PRO A 165 2.28 16.02 13.73
C PRO A 165 3.78 15.69 13.85
N VAL A 166 4.14 14.41 13.91
CA VAL A 166 5.54 13.96 13.95
C VAL A 166 6.15 14.03 12.56
N LEU A 167 5.43 13.61 11.52
CA LEU A 167 5.93 13.55 10.16
C LEU A 167 6.49 14.87 9.64
N LYS A 168 5.83 15.99 9.93
CA LYS A 168 6.30 17.31 9.48
C LYS A 168 7.68 17.70 10.02
N THR A 169 8.11 17.13 11.15
CA THR A 169 9.47 17.38 11.71
C THR A 169 10.54 16.53 11.02
N LEU A 170 10.14 15.55 10.22
CA LEU A 170 11.00 14.57 9.56
C LEU A 170 11.09 14.77 8.03
N LEU A 171 10.41 15.79 7.51
CA LEU A 171 10.39 16.09 6.08
C LEU A 171 11.08 17.42 5.78
N VAL A 172 11.75 17.49 4.64
CA VAL A 172 12.18 18.78 4.09
C VAL A 172 10.98 19.52 3.48
N PRO A 173 11.03 20.88 3.36
CA PRO A 173 10.01 21.62 2.61
C PRO A 173 9.85 21.10 1.17
N GLN A 174 8.65 21.28 0.60
CA GLN A 174 8.26 20.80 -0.72
C GLN A 174 8.26 19.26 -0.84
N SER A 175 7.90 18.58 0.25
CA SER A 175 7.74 17.13 0.28
C SER A 175 6.31 16.73 -0.04
N ASP A 176 6.16 15.61 -0.79
CA ASP A 176 4.87 14.98 -1.05
C ASP A 176 4.62 13.82 -0.10
N ILE A 177 3.37 13.61 0.26
CA ILE A 177 2.94 12.55 1.15
C ILE A 177 1.75 11.82 0.53
N VAL A 178 1.81 10.49 0.46
CA VAL A 178 0.68 9.62 0.14
C VAL A 178 0.27 8.85 1.39
N ALA A 179 -0.89 9.18 1.94
CA ALA A 179 -1.41 8.55 3.15
C ALA A 179 -2.63 7.69 2.86
N LEU A 180 -2.71 6.49 3.44
CA LEU A 180 -3.94 5.73 3.49
C LEU A 180 -4.80 6.19 4.66
N VAL A 181 -6.00 6.66 4.34
CA VAL A 181 -7.07 6.87 5.31
C VAL A 181 -7.85 5.57 5.44
N LYS A 182 -7.80 4.96 6.61
CA LYS A 182 -8.45 3.68 6.92
C LYS A 182 -9.61 3.91 7.88
N PRO A 183 -10.86 3.94 7.40
CA PRO A 183 -12.02 4.27 8.24
C PRO A 183 -12.13 3.43 9.50
N GLN A 184 -11.74 2.17 9.46
CA GLN A 184 -11.77 1.27 10.61
C GLN A 184 -10.85 1.67 11.77
N PHE A 185 -9.86 2.53 11.53
CA PHE A 185 -8.94 3.05 12.56
C PHE A 185 -9.14 4.52 12.89
N GLU A 186 -10.03 5.20 12.16
CA GLU A 186 -10.33 6.63 12.31
C GLU A 186 -11.73 6.93 12.84
N ALA A 187 -12.69 6.02 12.63
CA ALA A 187 -14.07 6.13 13.11
C ALA A 187 -14.19 5.82 14.60
N GLY A 188 -15.28 6.26 15.21
CA GLY A 188 -15.66 5.86 16.57
C GLY A 188 -15.96 4.36 16.65
N ARG A 189 -15.75 3.77 17.83
CA ARG A 189 -15.96 2.31 18.03
C ARG A 189 -17.39 1.87 17.69
N GLU A 190 -18.38 2.72 17.93
CA GLU A 190 -19.79 2.49 17.63
C GLU A 190 -20.11 2.46 16.13
N GLN A 191 -19.25 3.07 15.31
CA GLN A 191 -19.37 3.13 13.85
C GLN A 191 -18.66 1.96 13.15
N VAL A 192 -17.84 1.22 13.89
CA VAL A 192 -17.14 0.04 13.40
C VAL A 192 -17.97 -1.20 13.65
N GLY A 193 -18.43 -1.84 12.59
CA GLY A 193 -19.29 -3.03 12.68
C GLY A 193 -18.55 -4.28 13.19
N LYS A 194 -19.32 -5.36 13.35
CA LYS A 194 -18.76 -6.69 13.64
C LYS A 194 -17.65 -7.03 12.61
N LYS A 195 -16.56 -7.62 13.07
CA LYS A 195 -15.36 -7.93 12.28
C LYS A 195 -14.49 -6.72 11.88
N GLY A 196 -14.65 -5.56 12.53
CA GLY A 196 -13.79 -4.41 12.27
C GLY A 196 -14.05 -3.74 10.91
N ILE A 197 -15.26 -3.83 10.34
CA ILE A 197 -15.57 -3.29 9.02
C ILE A 197 -16.49 -2.08 9.14
N VAL A 198 -16.09 -0.98 8.50
CA VAL A 198 -16.94 0.20 8.27
C VAL A 198 -17.61 0.04 6.90
N ARG A 199 -18.95 0.09 6.86
CA ARG A 199 -19.73 -0.12 5.63
C ARG A 199 -20.54 1.10 5.21
N ASP A 200 -20.85 1.98 6.16
CA ASP A 200 -21.69 3.15 5.92
C ASP A 200 -20.94 4.23 5.16
N GLU A 201 -21.46 4.60 4.01
CA GLU A 201 -20.92 5.67 3.15
C GLU A 201 -20.81 7.00 3.90
N LYS A 202 -21.77 7.31 4.77
CA LYS A 202 -21.74 8.54 5.58
C LYS A 202 -20.58 8.53 6.58
N VAL A 203 -20.29 7.38 7.17
CA VAL A 203 -19.14 7.23 8.08
C VAL A 203 -17.82 7.38 7.31
N HIS A 204 -17.72 6.82 6.10
CA HIS A 204 -16.56 7.02 5.23
C HIS A 204 -16.34 8.50 4.94
N LEU A 205 -17.40 9.22 4.56
CA LEU A 205 -17.31 10.67 4.28
C LEU A 205 -16.91 11.47 5.53
N GLN A 206 -17.50 11.17 6.69
CA GLN A 206 -17.12 11.81 7.96
C GLN A 206 -15.64 11.60 8.29
N VAL A 207 -15.14 10.38 8.15
CA VAL A 207 -13.73 10.04 8.42
C VAL A 207 -12.80 10.77 7.46
N VAL A 208 -13.07 10.71 6.17
CA VAL A 208 -12.24 11.38 5.15
C VAL A 208 -12.21 12.89 5.39
N THR A 209 -13.36 13.51 5.62
CA THR A 209 -13.47 14.96 5.92
C THR A 209 -12.72 15.32 7.21
N LYS A 210 -12.86 14.53 8.27
CA LYS A 210 -12.11 14.71 9.52
C LYS A 210 -10.60 14.74 9.30
N ILE A 211 -10.07 13.77 8.54
CA ILE A 211 -8.61 13.67 8.29
C ILE A 211 -8.13 14.81 7.39
N ILE A 212 -8.90 15.21 6.39
CA ILE A 212 -8.61 16.37 5.55
C ILE A 212 -8.49 17.62 6.42
N ASN A 213 -9.50 17.92 7.22
CA ASN A 213 -9.50 19.11 8.10
C ASN A 213 -8.33 19.10 9.08
N PHE A 214 -8.08 17.95 9.71
CA PHE A 214 -6.94 17.79 10.60
C PHE A 214 -5.60 18.02 9.88
N SER A 215 -5.44 17.51 8.66
CA SER A 215 -4.22 17.74 7.87
C SER A 215 -3.99 19.23 7.61
N ILE A 216 -5.04 19.97 7.27
CA ILE A 216 -4.98 21.42 7.07
C ILE A 216 -4.62 22.14 8.37
N GLU A 217 -5.22 21.77 9.50
CA GLU A 217 -4.90 22.31 10.82
C GLU A 217 -3.43 22.08 11.22
N GLN A 218 -2.84 20.95 10.77
CA GLN A 218 -1.41 20.67 11.01
C GLN A 218 -0.48 21.42 10.05
N GLY A 219 -1.01 22.20 9.10
CA GLY A 219 -0.22 23.00 8.16
C GLY A 219 0.12 22.27 6.86
N TYR A 220 -0.45 21.09 6.60
CA TYR A 220 -0.31 20.43 5.31
C TYR A 220 -1.24 21.05 4.27
N GLN A 221 -0.81 21.05 3.01
CA GLN A 221 -1.70 21.30 1.88
C GLN A 221 -2.31 19.98 1.43
N VAL A 222 -3.63 19.94 1.29
CA VAL A 222 -4.35 18.78 0.74
C VAL A 222 -4.43 18.95 -0.77
N LYS A 223 -3.70 18.11 -1.50
CA LYS A 223 -3.54 18.22 -2.95
C LYS A 223 -4.56 17.41 -3.72
N ASN A 224 -4.91 16.21 -3.24
CA ASN A 224 -5.85 15.34 -3.94
C ASN A 224 -6.38 14.22 -3.04
N LEU A 225 -7.48 13.59 -3.45
CA LEU A 225 -8.11 12.45 -2.80
C LEU A 225 -8.55 11.42 -3.84
N SER A 226 -8.36 10.15 -3.55
CA SER A 226 -8.87 9.02 -4.33
C SER A 226 -9.18 7.85 -3.39
N PHE A 227 -9.52 6.68 -3.93
CA PHE A 227 -9.69 5.46 -3.14
C PHE A 227 -8.68 4.40 -3.58
N SER A 228 -8.35 3.49 -2.65
CA SER A 228 -7.45 2.36 -2.91
C SER A 228 -8.00 1.45 -4.03
N PRO A 229 -7.16 0.89 -4.91
CA PRO A 229 -7.62 -0.05 -5.96
C PRO A 229 -8.04 -1.42 -5.39
N ILE A 230 -7.70 -1.68 -4.14
CA ILE A 230 -7.99 -2.91 -3.41
C ILE A 230 -8.53 -2.59 -2.02
N THR A 231 -9.36 -3.47 -1.48
CA THR A 231 -9.81 -3.38 -0.09
C THR A 231 -8.72 -3.82 0.88
N GLY A 232 -8.82 -3.37 2.13
CA GLY A 232 -8.04 -3.90 3.26
C GLY A 232 -8.28 -5.39 3.50
N GLY A 233 -7.55 -5.98 4.46
CA GLY A 233 -7.56 -7.42 4.72
C GLY A 233 -8.95 -8.00 5.01
N ASP A 234 -9.80 -7.24 5.69
CA ASP A 234 -11.16 -7.64 6.08
C ASP A 234 -12.24 -7.13 5.12
N GLY A 235 -11.86 -6.49 4.02
CA GLY A 235 -12.77 -5.93 3.03
C GLY A 235 -13.14 -4.46 3.25
N ASN A 236 -12.44 -3.74 4.12
CA ASN A 236 -12.63 -2.31 4.31
C ASN A 236 -12.23 -1.52 3.05
N ILE A 237 -13.06 -0.56 2.66
CA ILE A 237 -12.71 0.46 1.68
C ILE A 237 -11.71 1.41 2.34
N GLU A 238 -10.60 1.68 1.66
CA GLU A 238 -9.55 2.58 2.13
C GLU A 238 -9.35 3.71 1.11
N PHE A 239 -8.97 4.90 1.59
CA PHE A 239 -8.81 6.07 0.74
C PHE A 239 -7.35 6.49 0.67
N LEU A 240 -6.97 7.04 -0.50
CA LEU A 240 -5.66 7.59 -0.77
C LEU A 240 -5.74 9.11 -0.66
N LEU A 241 -4.94 9.70 0.23
CA LEU A 241 -4.87 11.14 0.45
C LEU A 241 -3.49 11.64 0.04
N HIS A 242 -3.43 12.60 -0.88
CA HIS A 242 -2.20 13.29 -1.27
C HIS A 242 -2.09 14.60 -0.51
N LEU A 243 -1.04 14.71 0.27
CA LEU A 243 -0.67 15.91 1.01
C LEU A 243 0.66 16.44 0.49
N SER A 244 0.91 17.73 0.69
CA SER A 244 2.26 18.29 0.58
C SER A 244 2.63 19.11 1.81
N TRP A 245 3.92 19.09 2.14
CA TRP A 245 4.52 19.85 3.22
C TRP A 245 5.47 20.88 2.66
N TRP A 246 5.19 22.17 2.90
CA TRP A 246 5.98 23.30 2.38
C TRP A 246 6.82 23.99 3.45
N GLY A 247 6.80 23.50 4.67
CA GLY A 247 7.42 24.13 5.84
C GLY A 247 6.42 24.95 6.67
N GLU A 248 6.84 25.36 7.85
CA GLU A 248 5.97 26.06 8.83
C GLU A 248 5.46 27.43 8.33
N GLU A 249 6.18 28.07 7.41
CA GLU A 249 5.89 29.46 6.99
C GLU A 249 4.87 29.55 5.83
N ASN A 250 4.56 28.45 5.16
CA ASN A 250 3.69 28.47 3.98
C ASN A 250 2.22 28.20 4.33
N LYS A 251 1.40 29.25 4.26
CA LYS A 251 -0.06 29.21 4.51
C LYS A 251 -0.89 29.43 3.24
N GLU A 252 -0.50 28.85 2.12
CA GLU A 252 -1.34 28.93 0.92
C GLU A 252 -2.71 28.27 1.09
N ASN A 253 -3.72 28.83 0.42
CA ASN A 253 -5.10 28.34 0.47
C ASN A 253 -5.20 26.89 -0.01
N ASN A 254 -5.70 26.00 0.85
CA ASN A 254 -5.98 24.62 0.57
C ASN A 254 -7.35 24.45 -0.14
N LEU A 255 -7.36 24.58 -1.43
CA LEU A 255 -8.52 24.17 -2.23
C LEU A 255 -8.30 22.73 -2.70
N LEU A 256 -9.03 21.79 -2.08
CA LEU A 256 -9.06 20.42 -2.56
C LEU A 256 -9.76 20.39 -3.95
N PRO A 257 -9.09 19.86 -4.99
CA PRO A 257 -9.64 19.91 -6.36
C PRO A 257 -10.79 18.91 -6.60
N VAL A 258 -11.09 18.04 -5.63
CA VAL A 258 -12.12 17.00 -5.74
C VAL A 258 -13.09 17.05 -4.56
N ASP A 259 -14.35 16.74 -4.80
CA ASP A 259 -15.35 16.60 -3.73
C ASP A 259 -15.17 15.24 -3.02
N PRO A 260 -14.90 15.22 -1.72
CA PRO A 260 -14.80 13.97 -0.96
C PRO A 260 -16.05 13.08 -1.07
N SER A 261 -17.24 13.65 -1.20
CA SER A 261 -18.48 12.88 -1.33
C SER A 261 -18.54 12.09 -2.63
N GLU A 262 -18.07 12.67 -3.74
CA GLU A 262 -17.97 11.96 -5.02
C GLU A 262 -16.97 10.82 -4.96
N VAL A 263 -15.80 11.03 -4.36
CA VAL A 263 -14.78 9.98 -4.22
C VAL A 263 -15.28 8.81 -3.39
N VAL A 264 -15.99 9.10 -2.29
CA VAL A 264 -16.57 8.06 -1.44
C VAL A 264 -17.65 7.27 -2.20
N LYS A 265 -18.54 7.95 -2.91
CA LYS A 265 -19.57 7.33 -3.73
C LYS A 265 -18.98 6.42 -4.83
N LEU A 266 -17.96 6.89 -5.54
CA LEU A 266 -17.27 6.10 -6.56
C LEU A 266 -16.60 4.86 -5.97
N ALA A 267 -15.98 4.98 -4.80
CA ALA A 267 -15.38 3.84 -4.10
C ALA A 267 -16.44 2.77 -3.76
N HIS A 268 -17.60 3.18 -3.26
CA HIS A 268 -18.70 2.25 -2.97
C HIS A 268 -19.21 1.57 -4.24
N GLN A 269 -19.41 2.30 -5.32
CA GLN A 269 -19.84 1.72 -6.62
C GLN A 269 -18.84 0.67 -7.11
N GLU A 270 -17.55 1.00 -7.14
CA GLU A 270 -16.48 0.10 -7.60
C GLU A 270 -16.45 -1.22 -6.82
N PHE A 271 -16.56 -1.17 -5.48
CA PHE A 271 -16.44 -2.36 -4.66
C PHE A 271 -17.77 -3.13 -4.51
N HIS A 272 -18.92 -2.52 -4.70
CA HIS A 272 -20.20 -3.23 -4.81
C HIS A 272 -20.29 -4.05 -6.10
N THR A 273 -19.92 -3.47 -7.24
CA THR A 273 -19.91 -4.17 -8.54
C THR A 273 -19.00 -5.41 -8.51
N LYS A 274 -17.83 -5.29 -7.87
CA LYS A 274 -16.90 -6.43 -7.72
C LYS A 274 -17.44 -7.55 -6.82
N GLN A 275 -18.36 -7.26 -5.89
CA GLN A 275 -18.98 -8.27 -5.03
C GLN A 275 -20.14 -9.01 -5.70
N THR A 276 -20.84 -8.37 -6.62
CA THR A 276 -21.99 -8.97 -7.35
C THR A 276 -21.57 -9.78 -8.57
N GLY A 277 -20.31 -9.75 -8.98
CA GLY A 277 -19.80 -10.56 -10.11
C GLY A 277 -20.22 -10.04 -11.49
N GLU A 278 -20.75 -8.84 -11.59
CA GLU A 278 -21.09 -8.18 -12.85
C GLU A 278 -19.89 -7.33 -13.31
N GLY A 279 -18.96 -7.96 -14.02
CA GLY A 279 -17.80 -7.29 -14.61
C GLY A 279 -17.11 -8.18 -15.64
#